data_807f71444040e93db1ff1751318edca2
#
_entry.id   807f71444040e93db1ff1751318edca2
#
_cell.length_a   1.000
_cell.length_b   1.000
_cell.length_c   1.000
_cell.angle_alpha   90.00
_cell.angle_beta   90.00
_cell.angle_gamma   90.00
#
_symmetry.space_group_name_H-M   'P 1'
#
loop_
_entity.id
_entity.type
_entity.pdbx_description
1 polymer ?
#
loop_
_entity_poly.entity_id
_entity_poly.type
_entity_poly.pdbx_seq_one_letter_code
_entity_poly.pdbx_strand_id
1 'polypeptide(L)'
;MDAPGQVRRVARALWGRPLQTARQVGEPHADCRAVLMLDEVADPVLHLPGLVDGSSDLWLATASHAAAHLRFGGERQSRKGLKPVQQALLGVLEDARVEWLALQELPGLRAVWWSFHADAAALRGAGFEDLLARLSAALLDPAHEDPHAWVERVRRMFFEPDGHTLALRTQEKVREAASLLGNDIGQMRLPFNARTYAVHARYRDDNTHLWLPDASLPPSDTTLQADAAPPIEDAPAASPEPAHTEPDAVHAEWDHRIGRYRPRWCSVYGGEAPSGPPAWQPGALAQAERAVARRLAGLGGPFRRGSGRSTEGDELHHAALIDGALDLRALRTPDPRIHRRPWRPAPPLAVLLLLDASASTARDGGREGKGEGELLASMQRSAATASLALQRLGHRSALWAFSSQGRHRIDMPCLKHWDEHLPALSRLRGGGSTRLGAALRHAVHLCEQDARQHPGWQRVVVVLTDGEPHDIDVHDPAYLNADLQRAAREARSHGVAVRALVFQPGDARTLEATLGRGNVKGGTTTANLPRELTSLLATSQASTG
;
A
#
# COMPACT_ATOMS: atom_id res chain seq x y z
N MET A 1 -15.88 -18.95 -24.90
CA MET A 1 -17.24 -18.41 -25.25
C MET A 1 -17.07 -17.09 -25.99
N ASP A 2 -17.90 -16.83 -26.99
CA ASP A 2 -17.91 -15.55 -27.72
C ASP A 2 -18.66 -14.48 -26.90
N ALA A 3 -18.00 -13.93 -25.88
CA ALA A 3 -18.56 -12.89 -25.01
C ALA A 3 -19.06 -11.65 -25.82
N PRO A 4 -18.29 -11.11 -26.79
CA PRO A 4 -18.76 -9.99 -27.59
C PRO A 4 -20.04 -10.29 -28.37
N GLY A 5 -20.16 -11.47 -28.96
CA GLY A 5 -21.36 -11.88 -29.67
C GLY A 5 -22.58 -12.07 -28.75
N GLN A 6 -22.36 -12.58 -27.54
CA GLN A 6 -23.41 -12.72 -26.53
C GLN A 6 -23.94 -11.36 -26.07
N VAL A 7 -23.04 -10.41 -25.73
CA VAL A 7 -23.40 -9.04 -25.32
C VAL A 7 -24.26 -8.34 -26.37
N ARG A 8 -23.85 -8.38 -27.64
CA ARG A 8 -24.61 -7.77 -28.75
C ARG A 8 -26.01 -8.37 -28.91
N ARG A 9 -26.13 -9.72 -28.81
CA ARG A 9 -27.43 -10.39 -28.90
C ARG A 9 -28.36 -10.00 -27.78
N VAL A 10 -27.84 -9.94 -26.53
CA VAL A 10 -28.63 -9.57 -25.36
C VAL A 10 -29.10 -8.11 -25.48
N ALA A 11 -28.23 -7.17 -25.74
CA ALA A 11 -28.60 -5.75 -25.88
C ALA A 11 -29.66 -5.54 -26.95
N ARG A 12 -29.54 -6.20 -28.10
CA ARG A 12 -30.55 -6.13 -29.18
C ARG A 12 -31.88 -6.82 -28.83
N ALA A 13 -31.81 -7.91 -28.07
CA ALA A 13 -33.01 -8.65 -27.67
C ALA A 13 -33.86 -7.88 -26.65
N LEU A 14 -33.26 -7.11 -25.75
CA LEU A 14 -33.97 -6.39 -24.69
C LEU A 14 -34.77 -5.20 -25.23
N TRP A 15 -34.17 -4.31 -26.00
CA TRP A 15 -34.80 -3.07 -26.46
C TRP A 15 -34.56 -2.73 -27.95
N GLY A 16 -34.07 -3.68 -28.74
CA GLY A 16 -33.86 -3.48 -30.17
C GLY A 16 -32.74 -2.49 -30.52
N ARG A 17 -31.98 -2.00 -29.55
CA ARG A 17 -30.92 -1.01 -29.77
C ARG A 17 -29.67 -1.67 -30.35
N PRO A 18 -29.08 -1.11 -31.41
CA PRO A 18 -27.80 -1.58 -31.91
C PRO A 18 -26.71 -1.27 -30.86
N LEU A 19 -25.82 -2.23 -30.63
CA LEU A 19 -24.65 -2.07 -29.78
C LEU A 19 -23.50 -2.83 -30.41
N GLN A 20 -22.44 -2.13 -30.76
CA GLN A 20 -21.19 -2.76 -31.18
C GLN A 20 -20.36 -3.12 -29.96
N THR A 21 -19.44 -4.06 -30.11
CA THR A 21 -18.54 -4.47 -29.02
C THR A 21 -17.11 -4.49 -29.51
N ALA A 22 -16.21 -3.95 -28.68
CA ALA A 22 -14.78 -3.98 -28.89
C ALA A 22 -14.09 -4.55 -27.64
N ARG A 23 -12.85 -5.01 -27.75
CA ARG A 23 -12.04 -5.35 -26.58
C ARG A 23 -11.24 -4.13 -26.15
N GLN A 24 -11.16 -3.89 -24.85
CA GLN A 24 -10.22 -2.92 -24.31
C GLN A 24 -8.79 -3.41 -24.56
N VAL A 25 -7.91 -2.51 -24.96
CA VAL A 25 -6.48 -2.76 -25.12
C VAL A 25 -5.83 -2.52 -23.75
N GLY A 26 -5.22 -3.55 -23.16
CA GLY A 26 -4.54 -3.47 -21.88
C GLY A 26 -4.60 -4.79 -21.11
N GLU A 27 -3.79 -4.92 -20.06
CA GLU A 27 -3.86 -6.09 -19.19
C GLU A 27 -5.15 -6.10 -18.36
N PRO A 28 -5.80 -7.27 -18.19
CA PRO A 28 -7.03 -7.39 -17.43
C PRO A 28 -6.79 -7.15 -15.95
N HIS A 29 -7.40 -6.11 -15.39
CA HIS A 29 -7.43 -5.82 -13.96
C HIS A 29 -8.81 -6.11 -13.37
N ALA A 30 -8.87 -6.53 -12.11
CA ALA A 30 -10.14 -6.79 -11.40
C ALA A 30 -11.03 -5.54 -11.31
N ASP A 31 -10.44 -4.36 -11.35
CA ASP A 31 -11.13 -3.06 -11.27
C ASP A 31 -11.46 -2.48 -12.65
N CYS A 32 -11.10 -3.14 -13.76
CA CYS A 32 -11.53 -2.72 -15.10
C CYS A 32 -13.04 -2.84 -15.22
N ARG A 33 -13.65 -1.78 -15.74
CA ARG A 33 -15.08 -1.70 -16.07
C ARG A 33 -15.24 -1.65 -17.58
N ALA A 34 -16.41 -2.07 -18.06
CA ALA A 34 -16.78 -1.83 -19.44
C ALA A 34 -16.85 -0.32 -19.70
N VAL A 35 -16.54 0.11 -20.91
CA VAL A 35 -16.59 1.51 -21.32
C VAL A 35 -17.62 1.64 -22.44
N LEU A 36 -18.70 2.36 -22.16
CA LEU A 36 -19.73 2.65 -23.16
C LEU A 36 -19.36 3.96 -23.88
N MET A 37 -19.10 3.87 -25.17
CA MET A 37 -18.82 5.01 -26.04
C MET A 37 -20.05 5.31 -26.88
N LEU A 38 -20.56 6.54 -26.77
CA LEU A 38 -21.65 7.05 -27.61
C LEU A 38 -21.04 7.95 -28.69
N ASP A 39 -21.42 7.71 -29.93
CA ASP A 39 -21.07 8.56 -31.07
C ASP A 39 -22.34 9.20 -31.63
N GLU A 40 -22.24 10.39 -32.20
CA GLU A 40 -23.38 11.09 -32.81
C GLU A 40 -23.75 10.52 -34.18
N VAL A 41 -22.82 9.82 -34.84
CA VAL A 41 -22.94 9.37 -36.24
C VAL A 41 -22.91 7.84 -36.35
N ALA A 42 -22.17 7.16 -35.43
CA ALA A 42 -21.98 5.71 -35.44
C ALA A 42 -22.78 4.99 -34.40
N ASP A 43 -22.98 3.67 -34.55
CA ASP A 43 -23.56 2.83 -33.52
C ASP A 43 -22.74 2.90 -32.22
N PRO A 44 -23.39 2.90 -31.05
CA PRO A 44 -22.71 2.85 -29.77
C PRO A 44 -21.77 1.65 -29.64
N VAL A 45 -20.60 1.83 -29.04
CA VAL A 45 -19.59 0.80 -28.86
C VAL A 45 -19.37 0.54 -27.37
N LEU A 46 -19.51 -0.73 -26.94
CA LEU A 46 -19.17 -1.18 -25.60
C LEU A 46 -17.80 -1.86 -25.65
N HIS A 47 -16.82 -1.22 -25.03
CA HIS A 47 -15.48 -1.77 -24.85
C HIS A 47 -15.49 -2.70 -23.65
N LEU A 48 -15.26 -3.98 -23.87
CA LEU A 48 -15.28 -5.02 -22.84
C LEU A 48 -13.87 -5.22 -22.27
N PRO A 49 -13.72 -5.24 -20.94
CA PRO A 49 -12.42 -5.56 -20.33
C PRO A 49 -11.99 -6.98 -20.68
N GLY A 50 -10.68 -7.19 -20.83
CA GLY A 50 -10.08 -8.51 -21.06
C GLY A 50 -10.14 -9.35 -19.77
N LEU A 51 -11.31 -9.88 -19.41
CA LEU A 51 -11.47 -10.72 -18.22
C LEU A 51 -11.04 -12.15 -18.52
N VAL A 52 -10.18 -12.70 -17.67
CA VAL A 52 -9.73 -14.10 -17.76
C VAL A 52 -10.86 -15.05 -17.33
N ASP A 53 -11.81 -14.59 -16.47
CA ASP A 53 -12.91 -15.38 -15.91
C ASP A 53 -14.27 -14.66 -15.97
N GLY A 54 -14.66 -14.13 -17.14
CA GLY A 54 -16.00 -13.58 -17.30
C GLY A 54 -17.06 -14.68 -17.29
N SER A 55 -17.84 -14.79 -16.20
CA SER A 55 -18.99 -15.67 -16.16
C SER A 55 -20.06 -15.20 -17.17
N SER A 56 -20.89 -16.11 -17.65
CA SER A 56 -22.04 -15.80 -18.52
C SER A 56 -22.95 -14.75 -17.87
N ASP A 57 -23.09 -14.77 -16.56
CA ASP A 57 -23.93 -13.87 -15.77
C ASP A 57 -23.38 -12.45 -15.75
N LEU A 58 -22.05 -12.27 -15.68
CA LEU A 58 -21.42 -10.96 -15.78
C LEU A 58 -21.68 -10.33 -17.15
N TRP A 59 -21.56 -11.10 -18.23
CA TRP A 59 -21.82 -10.58 -19.58
C TRP A 59 -23.30 -10.23 -19.80
N LEU A 60 -24.22 -11.02 -19.22
CA LEU A 60 -25.63 -10.72 -19.26
C LEU A 60 -25.94 -9.42 -18.49
N ALA A 61 -25.38 -9.28 -17.29
CA ALA A 61 -25.54 -8.07 -16.47
C ALA A 61 -24.94 -6.83 -17.16
N THR A 62 -23.72 -6.93 -17.70
CA THR A 62 -23.08 -5.82 -18.42
C THR A 62 -23.84 -5.41 -19.68
N ALA A 63 -24.32 -6.38 -20.46
CA ALA A 63 -25.09 -6.11 -21.66
C ALA A 63 -26.43 -5.44 -21.36
N SER A 64 -27.15 -5.92 -20.34
CA SER A 64 -28.44 -5.37 -19.94
C SER A 64 -28.30 -3.97 -19.34
N HIS A 65 -27.25 -3.69 -18.56
CA HIS A 65 -26.94 -2.38 -18.04
C HIS A 65 -26.62 -1.36 -19.15
N ALA A 66 -25.70 -1.69 -20.06
CA ALA A 66 -25.39 -0.84 -21.20
C ALA A 66 -26.62 -0.57 -22.08
N ALA A 67 -27.46 -1.61 -22.31
CA ALA A 67 -28.71 -1.45 -23.04
C ALA A 67 -29.72 -0.55 -22.30
N ALA A 68 -29.74 -0.56 -20.96
CA ALA A 68 -30.57 0.34 -20.16
C ALA A 68 -30.14 1.80 -20.32
N HIS A 69 -28.84 2.08 -20.36
CA HIS A 69 -28.33 3.42 -20.68
C HIS A 69 -28.73 3.88 -22.10
N LEU A 70 -28.67 3.00 -23.07
CA LEU A 70 -29.11 3.31 -24.45
C LEU A 70 -30.61 3.55 -24.56
N ARG A 71 -31.42 3.01 -23.67
CA ARG A 71 -32.87 3.13 -23.66
C ARG A 71 -33.38 4.30 -22.83
N PHE A 72 -32.81 4.49 -21.63
CA PHE A 72 -33.31 5.40 -20.61
C PHE A 72 -32.30 6.49 -20.22
N GLY A 73 -31.07 6.44 -20.74
CA GLY A 73 -30.08 7.50 -20.55
C GLY A 73 -30.52 8.80 -21.20
N GLY A 74 -29.94 9.89 -20.79
CA GLY A 74 -30.19 11.22 -21.32
C GLY A 74 -29.01 11.76 -22.14
N GLU A 75 -28.92 13.08 -22.23
CA GLU A 75 -27.86 13.77 -22.93
C GLU A 75 -26.58 13.80 -22.12
N ARG A 76 -25.44 13.90 -22.82
CA ARG A 76 -24.12 14.06 -22.17
C ARG A 76 -24.04 15.38 -21.41
N GLN A 77 -23.48 15.35 -20.23
CA GLN A 77 -23.38 16.49 -19.34
C GLN A 77 -21.96 17.05 -19.29
N SER A 78 -21.84 18.36 -19.04
CA SER A 78 -20.55 18.99 -18.75
C SER A 78 -20.05 18.63 -17.35
N ARG A 79 -18.78 18.26 -17.22
CA ARG A 79 -18.10 18.09 -15.91
C ARG A 79 -17.87 19.42 -15.19
N LYS A 80 -18.00 20.56 -15.89
CA LYS A 80 -17.71 21.88 -15.38
C LYS A 80 -18.53 22.20 -14.13
N GLY A 81 -17.86 22.64 -13.07
CA GLY A 81 -18.50 22.98 -11.80
C GLY A 81 -18.77 21.80 -10.86
N LEU A 82 -18.45 20.55 -11.24
CA LEU A 82 -18.59 19.37 -10.37
C LEU A 82 -17.22 18.92 -9.85
N LYS A 83 -17.14 18.74 -8.53
CA LYS A 83 -15.99 18.10 -7.89
C LYS A 83 -15.96 16.59 -8.23
N PRO A 84 -14.79 15.91 -8.18
CA PRO A 84 -14.71 14.47 -8.47
C PRO A 84 -15.67 13.61 -7.64
N VAL A 85 -15.87 13.93 -6.37
CA VAL A 85 -16.84 13.24 -5.50
C VAL A 85 -18.28 13.39 -6.00
N GLN A 86 -18.63 14.55 -6.57
CA GLN A 86 -19.95 14.81 -7.13
C GLN A 86 -20.13 14.07 -8.46
N GLN A 87 -19.07 13.93 -9.25
CA GLN A 87 -19.10 13.15 -10.48
C GLN A 87 -19.33 11.66 -10.20
N ALA A 88 -18.66 11.09 -9.19
CA ALA A 88 -18.88 9.71 -8.75
C ALA A 88 -20.31 9.49 -8.24
N LEU A 89 -20.85 10.42 -7.45
CA LEU A 89 -22.23 10.37 -6.97
C LEU A 89 -23.24 10.46 -8.11
N LEU A 90 -22.97 11.33 -9.09
CA LEU A 90 -23.83 11.45 -10.27
C LEU A 90 -23.86 10.13 -11.05
N GLY A 91 -22.70 9.49 -11.28
CA GLY A 91 -22.64 8.19 -11.94
C GLY A 91 -23.49 7.13 -11.22
N VAL A 92 -23.30 6.96 -9.90
CA VAL A 92 -24.07 5.98 -9.11
C VAL A 92 -25.58 6.24 -9.16
N LEU A 93 -25.99 7.51 -9.05
CA LEU A 93 -27.41 7.86 -9.09
C LEU A 93 -28.01 7.69 -10.50
N GLU A 94 -27.26 8.00 -11.55
CA GLU A 94 -27.71 7.80 -12.93
C GLU A 94 -27.79 6.33 -13.29
N ASP A 95 -26.80 5.52 -12.90
CA ASP A 95 -26.86 4.05 -13.03
C ASP A 95 -28.12 3.50 -12.35
N ALA A 96 -28.34 3.89 -11.09
CA ALA A 96 -29.53 3.46 -10.35
C ALA A 96 -30.83 3.91 -11.02
N ARG A 97 -30.86 5.12 -11.60
CA ARG A 97 -32.05 5.66 -12.31
C ARG A 97 -32.39 4.84 -13.56
N VAL A 98 -31.40 4.56 -14.40
CA VAL A 98 -31.64 3.79 -15.64
C VAL A 98 -31.96 2.33 -15.33
N GLU A 99 -31.31 1.75 -14.33
CA GLU A 99 -31.63 0.40 -13.85
C GLU A 99 -33.05 0.33 -13.30
N TRP A 100 -33.45 1.32 -12.49
CA TRP A 100 -34.82 1.36 -11.95
C TRP A 100 -35.88 1.46 -13.06
N LEU A 101 -35.66 2.30 -14.08
CA LEU A 101 -36.55 2.41 -15.23
C LEU A 101 -36.60 1.10 -16.04
N ALA A 102 -35.45 0.44 -16.20
CA ALA A 102 -35.38 -0.85 -16.85
C ALA A 102 -36.17 -1.94 -16.09
N LEU A 103 -36.13 -1.90 -14.75
CA LEU A 103 -36.89 -2.84 -13.90
C LEU A 103 -38.41 -2.65 -13.99
N GLN A 104 -38.89 -1.46 -14.35
CA GLN A 104 -40.34 -1.26 -14.60
C GLN A 104 -40.81 -2.01 -15.86
N GLU A 105 -39.96 -2.12 -16.88
CA GLU A 105 -40.26 -2.87 -18.10
C GLU A 105 -39.90 -4.37 -17.97
N LEU A 106 -38.77 -4.67 -17.31
CA LEU A 106 -38.20 -6.02 -17.23
C LEU A 106 -37.79 -6.38 -15.78
N PRO A 107 -38.74 -6.69 -14.89
CA PRO A 107 -38.47 -6.94 -13.46
C PRO A 107 -37.46 -8.06 -13.19
N GLY A 108 -37.33 -9.03 -14.11
CA GLY A 108 -36.41 -10.15 -13.99
C GLY A 108 -34.92 -9.73 -13.99
N LEU A 109 -34.59 -8.54 -14.48
CA LEU A 109 -33.21 -8.02 -14.45
C LEU A 109 -32.72 -7.76 -13.03
N ARG A 110 -33.60 -7.56 -12.04
CA ARG A 110 -33.21 -7.39 -10.63
C ARG A 110 -32.41 -8.58 -10.13
N ALA A 111 -32.84 -9.79 -10.38
CA ALA A 111 -32.11 -10.97 -9.94
C ALA A 111 -30.72 -11.09 -10.60
N VAL A 112 -30.60 -10.69 -11.86
CA VAL A 112 -29.33 -10.67 -12.59
C VAL A 112 -28.36 -9.68 -11.97
N TRP A 113 -28.79 -8.46 -11.71
CA TRP A 113 -27.93 -7.40 -11.15
C TRP A 113 -27.68 -7.59 -9.66
N TRP A 114 -28.66 -8.06 -8.87
CA TRP A 114 -28.53 -8.24 -7.43
C TRP A 114 -27.38 -9.16 -7.02
N SER A 115 -27.10 -10.18 -7.82
CA SER A 115 -26.00 -11.11 -7.55
C SER A 115 -24.63 -10.41 -7.40
N PHE A 116 -24.45 -9.23 -8.00
CA PHE A 116 -23.23 -8.41 -7.92
C PHE A 116 -23.26 -7.36 -6.81
N HIS A 117 -24.39 -7.19 -6.12
CA HIS A 117 -24.57 -6.27 -4.99
C HIS A 117 -24.68 -6.98 -3.65
N ALA A 118 -24.85 -8.29 -3.61
CA ALA A 118 -25.06 -9.05 -2.39
C ALA A 118 -23.94 -8.85 -1.34
N ASP A 119 -22.67 -8.85 -1.79
CA ASP A 119 -21.53 -8.61 -0.92
C ASP A 119 -21.53 -7.16 -0.39
N ALA A 120 -21.90 -6.20 -1.23
CA ALA A 120 -21.97 -4.78 -0.86
C ALA A 120 -23.09 -4.53 0.17
N ALA A 121 -24.23 -5.20 0.04
CA ALA A 121 -25.33 -5.13 1.00
C ALA A 121 -24.92 -5.65 2.40
N ALA A 122 -23.94 -6.56 2.47
CA ALA A 122 -23.39 -7.08 3.72
C ALA A 122 -22.27 -6.20 4.32
N LEU A 123 -21.75 -5.19 3.60
CA LEU A 123 -20.71 -4.31 4.09
C LEU A 123 -21.16 -3.51 5.33
N ARG A 124 -20.23 -3.28 6.25
CA ARG A 124 -20.43 -2.43 7.42
C ARG A 124 -19.43 -1.26 7.46
N GLY A 125 -18.62 -1.12 6.41
CA GLY A 125 -17.70 -0.01 6.25
C GLY A 125 -18.42 1.34 6.15
N ALA A 126 -17.77 2.41 6.60
CA ALA A 126 -18.24 3.79 6.52
C ALA A 126 -17.34 4.66 5.61
N GLY A 127 -16.42 4.05 4.88
CA GLY A 127 -15.64 4.74 3.84
C GLY A 127 -16.52 5.19 2.68
N PHE A 128 -16.10 6.22 1.93
CA PHE A 128 -16.93 6.76 0.86
C PHE A 128 -17.26 5.71 -0.21
N GLU A 129 -16.28 4.92 -0.64
CA GLU A 129 -16.49 3.85 -1.61
C GLU A 129 -17.43 2.74 -1.07
N ASP A 130 -17.31 2.39 0.22
CA ASP A 130 -18.22 1.45 0.88
C ASP A 130 -19.64 2.00 0.91
N LEU A 131 -19.80 3.30 1.19
CA LEU A 131 -21.12 3.94 1.19
C LEU A 131 -21.74 3.98 -0.20
N LEU A 132 -20.96 4.21 -1.26
CA LEU A 132 -21.44 4.16 -2.64
C LEU A 132 -21.86 2.75 -3.04
N ALA A 133 -21.12 1.72 -2.63
CA ALA A 133 -21.47 0.33 -2.89
C ALA A 133 -22.76 -0.08 -2.18
N ARG A 134 -22.92 0.29 -0.90
CA ARG A 134 -24.12 0.08 -0.10
C ARG A 134 -25.32 0.86 -0.67
N LEU A 135 -25.09 2.11 -1.09
CA LEU A 135 -26.11 2.92 -1.75
C LEU A 135 -26.59 2.26 -3.04
N SER A 136 -25.68 1.77 -3.88
CA SER A 136 -26.03 1.08 -5.11
C SER A 136 -26.92 -0.12 -4.85
N ALA A 137 -26.68 -0.91 -3.80
CA ALA A 137 -27.53 -2.02 -3.39
C ALA A 137 -28.92 -1.54 -2.90
N ALA A 138 -28.95 -0.51 -2.05
CA ALA A 138 -30.20 0.03 -1.49
C ALA A 138 -31.11 0.71 -2.52
N LEU A 139 -30.52 1.22 -3.63
CA LEU A 139 -31.29 1.80 -4.73
C LEU A 139 -31.79 0.76 -5.73
N LEU A 140 -31.11 -0.38 -5.86
CA LEU A 140 -31.51 -1.47 -6.75
C LEU A 140 -32.68 -2.28 -6.17
N ASP A 141 -32.69 -2.53 -4.86
CA ASP A 141 -33.77 -3.25 -4.19
C ASP A 141 -34.42 -2.42 -3.07
N PRO A 142 -35.67 -1.95 -3.26
CA PRO A 142 -36.39 -1.18 -2.26
C PRO A 142 -36.68 -1.95 -0.96
N ALA A 143 -36.64 -3.26 -0.99
CA ALA A 143 -36.80 -4.09 0.20
C ALA A 143 -35.53 -4.16 1.06
N HIS A 144 -34.40 -3.75 0.52
CA HIS A 144 -33.16 -3.71 1.26
C HIS A 144 -33.03 -2.42 2.08
N GLU A 145 -33.07 -2.55 3.41
CA GLU A 145 -32.85 -1.45 4.35
C GLU A 145 -31.38 -1.40 4.73
N ASP A 146 -30.77 -0.21 4.60
CA ASP A 146 -29.40 0.01 5.02
C ASP A 146 -29.34 0.74 6.36
N PRO A 147 -28.55 0.25 7.36
CA PRO A 147 -28.50 0.86 8.69
C PRO A 147 -27.81 2.24 8.71
N HIS A 148 -27.16 2.67 7.63
CA HIS A 148 -26.43 3.93 7.61
C HIS A 148 -27.34 5.12 7.27
N ALA A 149 -27.43 6.08 8.17
CA ALA A 149 -28.36 7.22 8.06
C ALA A 149 -28.18 8.02 6.75
N TRP A 150 -26.98 8.15 6.22
CA TRP A 150 -26.71 8.83 4.96
C TRP A 150 -27.27 8.04 3.77
N VAL A 151 -27.10 6.72 3.72
CA VAL A 151 -27.65 5.86 2.65
C VAL A 151 -29.16 5.95 2.64
N GLU A 152 -29.82 5.85 3.80
CA GLU A 152 -31.27 5.99 3.93
C GLU A 152 -31.77 7.41 3.57
N ARG A 153 -30.98 8.44 3.84
CA ARG A 153 -31.28 9.80 3.40
C ARG A 153 -31.26 9.91 1.88
N VAL A 154 -30.23 9.36 1.21
CA VAL A 154 -30.14 9.37 -0.25
C VAL A 154 -31.28 8.58 -0.86
N ARG A 155 -31.60 7.42 -0.30
CA ARG A 155 -32.74 6.60 -0.75
C ARG A 155 -34.06 7.37 -0.71
N ARG A 156 -34.35 8.13 0.37
CA ARG A 156 -35.54 9.00 0.47
C ARG A 156 -35.52 10.18 -0.51
N MET A 157 -34.37 10.62 -0.99
CA MET A 157 -34.27 11.61 -2.07
C MET A 157 -34.47 10.99 -3.44
N PHE A 158 -34.09 9.73 -3.61
CA PHE A 158 -34.17 9.02 -4.88
C PHE A 158 -35.60 8.54 -5.19
N PHE A 159 -36.33 8.10 -4.17
CA PHE A 159 -37.72 7.65 -4.27
C PHE A 159 -38.71 8.66 -3.65
N GLU A 160 -39.93 8.68 -4.15
CA GLU A 160 -41.07 9.34 -3.51
C GLU A 160 -41.40 8.65 -2.15
N PRO A 161 -42.20 9.25 -1.28
CA PRO A 161 -42.57 8.67 0.02
C PRO A 161 -43.17 7.26 -0.02
N ASP A 162 -43.66 6.83 -1.16
CA ASP A 162 -44.18 5.46 -1.38
C ASP A 162 -43.03 4.42 -1.45
N GLY A 163 -41.78 4.84 -1.55
CA GLY A 163 -40.59 3.99 -1.63
C GLY A 163 -40.41 3.24 -2.96
N HIS A 164 -41.33 3.45 -3.93
CA HIS A 164 -41.36 2.72 -5.20
C HIS A 164 -41.42 3.63 -6.43
N THR A 165 -41.87 4.85 -6.30
CA THR A 165 -41.90 5.84 -7.40
C THR A 165 -40.61 6.62 -7.42
N LEU A 166 -40.00 6.75 -8.59
CA LEU A 166 -38.75 7.50 -8.77
C LEU A 166 -39.01 9.00 -8.61
N ALA A 167 -38.34 9.65 -7.64
CA ALA A 167 -38.37 11.09 -7.47
C ALA A 167 -37.33 11.78 -8.40
N LEU A 168 -36.16 11.17 -8.58
CA LEU A 168 -35.11 11.66 -9.48
C LEU A 168 -35.37 11.17 -10.93
N ARG A 169 -36.39 11.73 -11.57
CA ARG A 169 -36.85 11.25 -12.91
C ARG A 169 -35.97 11.73 -14.06
N THR A 170 -35.26 12.85 -13.89
CA THR A 170 -34.47 13.46 -14.97
C THR A 170 -33.01 13.61 -14.56
N GLN A 171 -32.13 13.70 -15.54
CA GLN A 171 -30.68 13.89 -15.30
C GLN A 171 -30.36 15.19 -14.58
N GLU A 172 -31.14 16.26 -14.79
CA GLU A 172 -30.95 17.53 -14.06
C GLU A 172 -31.19 17.33 -12.57
N LYS A 173 -32.26 16.62 -12.18
CA LYS A 173 -32.52 16.29 -10.77
C LYS A 173 -31.44 15.39 -10.17
N VAL A 174 -30.93 14.44 -10.94
CA VAL A 174 -29.79 13.60 -10.53
C VAL A 174 -28.54 14.47 -10.27
N ARG A 175 -28.26 15.43 -11.16
CA ARG A 175 -27.13 16.37 -11.02
C ARG A 175 -27.26 17.26 -9.80
N GLU A 176 -28.45 17.80 -9.56
CA GLU A 176 -28.75 18.60 -8.36
C GLU A 176 -28.54 17.78 -7.08
N ALA A 177 -29.10 16.57 -7.03
CA ALA A 177 -28.93 15.65 -5.91
C ALA A 177 -27.46 15.30 -5.67
N ALA A 178 -26.71 14.96 -6.71
CA ALA A 178 -25.28 14.66 -6.63
C ALA A 178 -24.46 15.86 -6.08
N SER A 179 -24.85 17.09 -6.48
CA SER A 179 -24.18 18.31 -5.98
C SER A 179 -24.43 18.52 -4.48
N LEU A 180 -25.67 18.33 -4.02
CA LEU A 180 -26.04 18.43 -2.60
C LEU A 180 -25.34 17.36 -1.76
N LEU A 181 -25.40 16.11 -2.20
CA LEU A 181 -24.81 14.95 -1.50
C LEU A 181 -23.29 15.03 -1.45
N GLY A 182 -22.65 15.59 -2.47
CA GLY A 182 -21.21 15.83 -2.47
C GLY A 182 -20.76 16.81 -1.38
N ASN A 183 -21.62 17.79 -1.03
CA ASN A 183 -21.37 18.68 0.09
C ASN A 183 -21.54 17.96 1.45
N ASP A 184 -22.52 17.06 1.58
CA ASP A 184 -22.69 16.22 2.78
C ASP A 184 -21.45 15.36 3.02
N ILE A 185 -20.93 14.69 1.99
CA ILE A 185 -19.69 13.89 2.06
C ILE A 185 -18.51 14.75 2.49
N GLY A 186 -18.42 15.99 1.97
CA GLY A 186 -17.41 16.96 2.39
C GLY A 186 -17.51 17.30 3.88
N GLN A 187 -18.72 17.46 4.42
CA GLN A 187 -18.96 17.70 5.86
C GLN A 187 -18.62 16.47 6.72
N MET A 188 -18.88 15.27 6.22
CA MET A 188 -18.49 14.01 6.88
C MET A 188 -16.97 13.78 6.84
N ARG A 189 -16.23 14.62 6.13
CA ARG A 189 -14.77 14.51 5.92
C ARG A 189 -14.34 13.14 5.41
N LEU A 190 -15.19 12.50 4.61
CA LEU A 190 -14.88 11.23 3.97
C LEU A 190 -13.98 11.50 2.76
N PRO A 191 -12.80 10.90 2.75
CA PRO A 191 -11.85 11.09 1.69
C PRO A 191 -12.28 10.31 0.44
N PHE A 192 -12.00 10.89 -0.72
CA PHE A 192 -12.27 10.30 -2.02
C PHE A 192 -11.09 10.51 -2.97
N ASN A 193 -10.65 9.42 -3.58
CA ASN A 193 -9.63 9.48 -4.60
C ASN A 193 -10.22 9.08 -5.97
N ALA A 194 -10.44 10.05 -6.83
CA ALA A 194 -11.01 9.85 -8.15
C ALA A 194 -10.14 8.95 -9.07
N ARG A 195 -8.83 8.89 -8.83
CA ARG A 195 -7.91 8.07 -9.65
C ARG A 195 -8.01 6.58 -9.36
N THR A 196 -8.43 6.22 -8.16
CA THR A 196 -8.51 4.81 -7.73
C THR A 196 -9.95 4.32 -7.61
N TYR A 197 -10.90 5.21 -7.79
CA TYR A 197 -12.31 4.89 -7.72
C TYR A 197 -12.72 4.01 -8.90
N ALA A 198 -13.28 2.85 -8.62
CA ALA A 198 -13.91 1.98 -9.60
C ALA A 198 -15.41 1.88 -9.31
N VAL A 199 -16.23 2.08 -10.33
CA VAL A 199 -17.69 2.03 -10.20
C VAL A 199 -18.12 0.66 -9.64
N HIS A 200 -18.92 0.65 -8.59
CA HIS A 200 -19.60 -0.54 -8.08
C HIS A 200 -20.99 -0.65 -8.74
N ALA A 201 -21.40 -1.83 -9.24
CA ALA A 201 -20.80 -3.16 -9.23
C ALA A 201 -19.99 -3.45 -10.52
N ARG A 202 -19.36 -4.65 -10.58
CA ARG A 202 -18.47 -5.06 -11.70
C ARG A 202 -19.13 -5.04 -13.09
N TYR A 203 -20.45 -5.19 -13.20
CA TYR A 203 -21.18 -5.20 -14.47
C TYR A 203 -21.48 -3.79 -15.00
N ARG A 204 -21.43 -2.76 -14.16
CA ARG A 204 -21.60 -1.35 -14.56
C ARG A 204 -20.42 -0.89 -15.38
N ASP A 205 -20.65 0.07 -16.25
CA ASP A 205 -19.59 0.72 -16.99
C ASP A 205 -18.88 1.82 -16.16
N ASP A 206 -17.90 2.48 -16.74
CA ASP A 206 -17.12 3.52 -16.07
C ASP A 206 -17.78 4.91 -16.07
N ASN A 207 -19.02 5.01 -16.54
CA ASN A 207 -19.78 6.25 -16.68
C ASN A 207 -19.14 7.30 -17.62
N THR A 208 -18.17 6.93 -18.46
CA THR A 208 -17.55 7.86 -19.45
C THR A 208 -18.59 8.43 -20.41
N HIS A 209 -19.58 7.66 -20.79
CA HIS A 209 -20.63 8.05 -21.72
C HIS A 209 -21.54 9.19 -21.20
N LEU A 210 -21.57 9.47 -19.91
CA LEU A 210 -22.36 10.55 -19.31
C LEU A 210 -21.80 11.94 -19.60
N TRP A 211 -20.54 12.04 -20.03
CA TRP A 211 -19.81 13.31 -20.07
C TRP A 211 -19.56 13.81 -21.48
N LEU A 212 -19.69 15.13 -21.66
CA LEU A 212 -19.23 15.81 -22.87
C LEU A 212 -17.70 15.67 -22.97
N PRO A 213 -17.17 15.47 -24.18
CA PRO A 213 -15.73 15.55 -24.41
C PRO A 213 -15.21 16.92 -23.97
N ASP A 214 -14.14 16.95 -23.20
CA ASP A 214 -13.51 18.23 -22.84
C ASP A 214 -12.69 18.72 -24.04
N ALA A 215 -13.13 19.83 -24.66
CA ALA A 215 -12.51 20.37 -25.88
C ALA A 215 -11.06 20.90 -25.65
N SER A 216 -10.60 20.89 -24.40
CA SER A 216 -9.25 21.32 -24.01
C SER A 216 -8.22 20.19 -23.92
N LEU A 217 -8.61 18.92 -24.11
CA LEU A 217 -7.70 17.78 -24.05
C LEU A 217 -7.58 17.11 -25.42
N PRO A 218 -6.35 16.75 -25.89
CA PRO A 218 -6.18 15.93 -27.08
C PRO A 218 -6.85 14.56 -26.84
N PRO A 219 -7.30 13.85 -27.89
CA PRO A 219 -7.90 12.55 -27.75
C PRO A 219 -6.86 11.58 -27.17
N SER A 220 -6.98 11.31 -25.89
CA SER A 220 -6.11 10.40 -25.16
C SER A 220 -6.87 9.12 -24.90
N ASP A 221 -6.20 8.01 -25.16
CA ASP A 221 -6.61 6.68 -24.75
C ASP A 221 -7.09 6.68 -23.30
N THR A 222 -8.25 6.16 -23.12
CA THR A 222 -9.15 6.13 -21.96
C THR A 222 -8.47 5.97 -20.61
N THR A 223 -8.04 7.05 -20.01
CA THR A 223 -7.78 7.16 -18.58
C THR A 223 -8.39 8.46 -18.08
N LEU A 224 -9.32 8.36 -17.15
CA LEU A 224 -9.94 9.51 -16.46
C LEU A 224 -8.84 10.35 -15.81
N GLN A 225 -8.43 11.44 -16.45
CA GLN A 225 -7.55 12.42 -15.84
C GLN A 225 -8.38 13.26 -14.88
N ALA A 226 -8.07 13.16 -13.60
CA ALA A 226 -8.62 14.05 -12.59
C ALA A 226 -8.00 15.43 -12.75
N ASP A 227 -8.85 16.46 -12.90
CA ASP A 227 -8.44 17.87 -12.87
C ASP A 227 -7.70 18.17 -11.56
N ALA A 228 -6.52 18.72 -11.71
CA ALA A 228 -5.73 19.27 -10.61
C ALA A 228 -6.49 20.38 -9.91
N ALA A 229 -6.35 20.48 -8.60
CA ALA A 229 -6.71 21.69 -7.85
C ALA A 229 -6.05 22.93 -8.48
N PRO A 230 -6.66 24.13 -8.35
CA PRO A 230 -6.08 25.34 -8.90
C PRO A 230 -4.64 25.53 -8.41
N PRO A 231 -3.72 25.98 -9.27
CA PRO A 231 -2.32 26.13 -8.88
C PRO A 231 -2.22 27.16 -7.75
N ILE A 232 -1.59 26.76 -6.66
CA ILE A 232 -1.00 27.69 -5.70
C ILE A 232 0.23 28.23 -6.45
N GLU A 233 0.24 29.51 -6.75
CA GLU A 233 1.40 30.19 -7.32
C GLU A 233 2.58 30.01 -6.35
N ASP A 234 3.76 29.73 -6.93
CA ASP A 234 5.07 29.53 -6.29
C ASP A 234 5.39 28.11 -5.75
N ALA A 235 5.46 27.14 -6.68
CA ALA A 235 6.34 26.01 -6.50
C ALA A 235 7.27 25.88 -7.74
N PRO A 236 8.59 25.63 -7.57
CA PRO A 236 9.50 25.51 -8.69
C PRO A 236 9.11 24.31 -9.57
N ALA A 237 9.26 24.51 -10.88
CA ALA A 237 8.86 23.60 -11.94
C ALA A 237 9.12 22.13 -11.63
N ALA A 238 8.06 21.33 -11.68
CA ALA A 238 8.13 19.88 -11.61
C ALA A 238 8.97 19.36 -12.80
N SER A 239 9.92 18.50 -12.48
CA SER A 239 10.69 17.74 -13.48
C SER A 239 9.75 16.89 -14.34
N PRO A 240 10.07 16.65 -15.62
CA PRO A 240 9.21 15.90 -16.53
C PRO A 240 8.89 14.51 -15.97
N GLU A 241 7.63 14.09 -16.07
CA GLU A 241 7.20 12.75 -15.70
C GLU A 241 8.04 11.70 -16.45
N PRO A 242 8.62 10.72 -15.74
CA PRO A 242 9.27 9.63 -16.44
C PRO A 242 8.24 8.78 -17.18
N ALA A 243 8.56 8.41 -18.41
CA ALA A 243 7.82 7.48 -19.24
C ALA A 243 7.35 6.25 -18.44
N HIS A 244 6.19 5.68 -18.80
CA HIS A 244 5.58 4.49 -18.20
C HIS A 244 6.62 3.37 -18.01
N THR A 245 7.16 3.32 -16.80
CA THR A 245 8.06 2.24 -16.38
C THR A 245 7.19 1.18 -15.72
N GLU A 246 7.30 -0.07 -16.14
CA GLU A 246 6.66 -1.19 -15.46
C GLU A 246 7.13 -1.25 -13.99
N PRO A 247 6.26 -1.62 -13.03
CA PRO A 247 6.69 -1.75 -11.65
C PRO A 247 7.68 -2.90 -11.51
N ASP A 248 8.79 -2.69 -10.80
CA ASP A 248 9.81 -3.73 -10.56
C ASP A 248 9.26 -4.88 -9.72
N ALA A 249 8.28 -4.61 -8.88
CA ALA A 249 7.60 -5.63 -8.10
C ALA A 249 6.16 -5.21 -7.73
N VAL A 250 5.29 -6.21 -7.60
CA VAL A 250 3.92 -6.01 -7.13
C VAL A 250 3.68 -6.91 -5.92
N HIS A 251 3.30 -6.30 -4.80
CA HIS A 251 3.08 -7.00 -3.53
C HIS A 251 1.61 -7.06 -3.16
N ALA A 252 1.21 -8.14 -2.46
CA ALA A 252 -0.07 -8.20 -1.80
C ALA A 252 -0.08 -7.33 -0.54
N GLU A 253 -1.26 -6.85 -0.13
CA GLU A 253 -1.47 -6.09 1.11
C GLU A 253 -2.52 -6.79 1.97
N TRP A 254 -2.31 -6.82 3.29
CA TRP A 254 -3.24 -7.46 4.22
C TRP A 254 -4.35 -6.52 4.62
N ASP A 255 -5.59 -6.88 4.31
CA ASP A 255 -6.76 -6.17 4.80
C ASP A 255 -7.32 -6.86 6.06
N HIS A 256 -7.11 -6.21 7.20
CA HIS A 256 -7.52 -6.75 8.51
C HIS A 256 -9.05 -6.78 8.68
N ARG A 257 -9.80 -5.92 7.96
CA ARG A 257 -11.25 -5.82 8.05
C ARG A 257 -11.95 -7.03 7.44
N ILE A 258 -11.38 -7.57 6.36
CA ILE A 258 -11.89 -8.77 5.68
C ILE A 258 -11.09 -10.03 5.99
N GLY A 259 -9.98 -9.90 6.75
CA GLY A 259 -9.12 -11.02 7.13
C GLY A 259 -8.43 -11.72 5.96
N ARG A 260 -8.18 -11.02 4.85
CA ARG A 260 -7.60 -11.58 3.62
C ARG A 260 -6.56 -10.66 3.01
N TYR A 261 -5.67 -11.25 2.19
CA TYR A 261 -4.78 -10.47 1.33
C TYR A 261 -5.54 -9.92 0.14
N ARG A 262 -5.22 -8.69 -0.22
CA ARG A 262 -5.51 -8.10 -1.53
C ARG A 262 -4.33 -8.44 -2.44
N PRO A 263 -4.47 -9.39 -3.36
CA PRO A 263 -3.37 -9.82 -4.21
C PRO A 263 -2.99 -8.72 -5.20
N ARG A 264 -1.69 -8.59 -5.51
CA ARG A 264 -1.16 -7.61 -6.48
C ARG A 264 -1.66 -6.17 -6.21
N TRP A 265 -1.65 -5.76 -4.96
CA TRP A 265 -2.29 -4.51 -4.52
C TRP A 265 -1.37 -3.30 -4.53
N CYS A 266 -0.09 -3.49 -4.25
CA CYS A 266 0.90 -2.43 -4.11
C CYS A 266 1.97 -2.55 -5.18
N SER A 267 2.14 -1.51 -6.01
CA SER A 267 3.17 -1.45 -7.06
C SER A 267 4.42 -0.74 -6.55
N VAL A 268 5.56 -1.41 -6.63
CA VAL A 268 6.85 -0.88 -6.20
C VAL A 268 7.71 -0.58 -7.43
N TYR A 269 8.28 0.61 -7.45
CA TYR A 269 9.18 1.10 -8.47
C TYR A 269 10.55 1.31 -7.84
N GLY A 270 11.51 0.54 -8.29
CA GLY A 270 12.92 0.77 -8.03
C GLY A 270 13.43 1.94 -8.85
N GLY A 271 14.63 2.34 -8.56
CA GLY A 271 15.28 3.40 -9.31
C GLY A 271 16.70 3.58 -8.81
N GLU A 272 17.49 4.31 -9.56
CA GLU A 272 18.82 4.71 -9.12
C GLU A 272 18.70 5.83 -8.10
N ALA A 273 19.75 5.94 -7.26
CA ALA A 273 19.87 7.05 -6.32
C ALA A 273 19.76 8.41 -7.04
N PRO A 274 19.09 9.41 -6.45
CA PRO A 274 19.00 10.74 -7.05
C PRO A 274 20.38 11.29 -7.37
N SER A 275 20.56 11.80 -8.60
CA SER A 275 21.78 12.45 -9.04
C SER A 275 21.86 13.88 -8.50
N GLY A 276 23.05 14.30 -8.04
CA GLY A 276 23.25 15.65 -7.51
C GLY A 276 24.56 15.80 -6.74
N PRO A 277 24.83 16.97 -6.17
CA PRO A 277 26.02 17.17 -5.36
C PRO A 277 26.01 16.29 -4.11
N PRO A 278 27.17 15.81 -3.64
CA PRO A 278 27.27 15.00 -2.43
C PRO A 278 26.60 15.67 -1.21
N ALA A 279 25.84 14.92 -0.45
CA ALA A 279 25.13 15.41 0.74
C ALA A 279 26.08 15.83 1.89
N TRP A 280 27.33 15.33 1.87
CA TRP A 280 28.40 15.65 2.82
C TRP A 280 29.77 15.52 2.19
N GLN A 281 30.79 16.15 2.82
CA GLN A 281 32.17 16.05 2.38
C GLN A 281 32.77 14.67 2.65
N PRO A 282 33.70 14.18 1.81
CA PRO A 282 34.44 12.95 2.07
C PRO A 282 35.10 13.02 3.47
N GLY A 283 35.00 11.96 4.25
CA GLY A 283 35.55 11.89 5.60
C GLY A 283 34.72 12.49 6.74
N ALA A 284 33.64 13.23 6.44
CA ALA A 284 32.73 13.79 7.46
C ALA A 284 32.09 12.73 8.36
N LEU A 285 31.91 11.49 7.86
CA LEU A 285 31.34 10.37 8.59
C LEU A 285 32.37 9.56 9.40
N ALA A 286 33.66 9.76 9.19
CA ALA A 286 34.72 8.88 9.71
C ALA A 286 34.76 8.79 11.25
N GLN A 287 34.43 9.86 11.96
CA GLN A 287 34.38 9.84 13.43
C GLN A 287 33.17 9.07 13.94
N ALA A 288 32.00 9.33 13.36
CA ALA A 288 30.74 8.64 13.70
C ALA A 288 30.81 7.15 13.33
N GLU A 289 31.36 6.82 12.16
CA GLU A 289 31.59 5.43 11.71
C GLU A 289 32.46 4.67 12.71
N ARG A 290 33.61 5.25 13.13
CA ARG A 290 34.50 4.62 14.13
C ARG A 290 33.82 4.44 15.48
N ALA A 291 32.95 5.36 15.89
CA ALA A 291 32.15 5.24 17.12
C ALA A 291 31.14 4.10 17.05
N VAL A 292 30.42 3.97 15.93
CA VAL A 292 29.47 2.87 15.68
C VAL A 292 30.22 1.54 15.61
N ALA A 293 31.30 1.46 14.83
CA ALA A 293 32.09 0.24 14.66
C ALA A 293 32.68 -0.27 15.98
N ARG A 294 33.27 0.63 16.79
CA ARG A 294 33.79 0.25 18.13
C ARG A 294 32.73 -0.30 19.04
N ARG A 295 31.53 0.26 19.01
CA ARG A 295 30.43 -0.16 19.85
C ARG A 295 29.83 -1.49 19.39
N LEU A 296 29.67 -1.68 18.08
CA LEU A 296 29.25 -2.95 17.50
C LEU A 296 30.27 -4.07 17.77
N ALA A 297 31.55 -3.78 17.63
CA ALA A 297 32.63 -4.74 17.96
C ALA A 297 32.63 -5.13 19.44
N GLY A 298 32.27 -4.21 20.34
CA GLY A 298 32.20 -4.45 21.80
C GLY A 298 31.00 -5.28 22.26
N LEU A 299 30.01 -5.53 21.40
CA LEU A 299 28.86 -6.43 21.72
C LEU A 299 29.22 -7.92 21.79
N GLY A 300 30.45 -8.23 21.64
CA GLY A 300 30.97 -9.56 21.51
C GLY A 300 31.27 -9.80 20.05
N GLY A 301 32.55 -9.99 19.78
CA GLY A 301 32.99 -10.49 18.49
C GLY A 301 32.15 -11.69 18.07
N PRO A 302 32.39 -12.26 16.90
CA PRO A 302 31.55 -13.29 16.27
C PRO A 302 31.40 -14.59 17.08
N PHE A 303 31.54 -14.53 18.39
CA PHE A 303 31.59 -15.70 19.26
C PHE A 303 30.44 -15.68 20.27
N ARG A 304 29.54 -16.62 20.15
CA ARG A 304 28.72 -17.01 21.29
C ARG A 304 29.65 -17.45 22.42
N ARG A 305 29.48 -16.91 23.62
CA ARG A 305 30.15 -17.46 24.80
C ARG A 305 29.76 -18.92 24.89
N GLY A 306 30.76 -19.79 24.83
CA GLY A 306 30.56 -21.20 25.18
C GLY A 306 29.94 -21.29 26.57
N SER A 307 29.03 -22.22 26.80
CA SER A 307 28.50 -22.42 28.12
C SER A 307 29.67 -22.78 29.04
N GLY A 308 29.70 -22.24 30.24
CA GLY A 308 30.50 -22.79 31.30
C GLY A 308 30.18 -24.28 31.54
N ARG A 309 30.55 -24.84 32.67
CA ARG A 309 30.21 -26.24 33.03
C ARG A 309 28.71 -26.52 32.79
N SER A 310 28.44 -27.56 32.06
CA SER A 310 27.07 -28.01 31.70
C SER A 310 26.96 -29.51 31.93
N THR A 311 25.75 -30.00 32.17
CA THR A 311 25.46 -31.44 32.23
C THR A 311 25.43 -32.08 30.87
N GLU A 312 25.27 -31.27 29.79
CA GLU A 312 25.21 -31.73 28.39
C GLU A 312 26.09 -30.84 27.48
N GLY A 313 26.72 -31.43 26.46
CA GLY A 313 27.51 -30.70 25.48
C GLY A 313 28.40 -31.63 24.67
N ASP A 314 28.85 -31.14 23.51
CA ASP A 314 29.65 -31.91 22.54
C ASP A 314 31.13 -32.07 22.95
N GLU A 315 31.60 -31.26 23.90
CA GLU A 315 32.97 -31.28 24.41
C GLU A 315 33.00 -31.46 25.93
N LEU A 316 34.08 -32.08 26.43
CA LEU A 316 34.32 -32.24 27.86
C LEU A 316 35.03 -30.99 28.42
N HIS A 317 34.62 -30.58 29.61
CA HIS A 317 35.26 -29.47 30.34
C HIS A 317 36.41 -30.03 31.19
N HIS A 318 37.67 -29.95 30.68
CA HIS A 318 38.82 -30.60 31.31
C HIS A 318 38.98 -30.31 32.81
N ALA A 319 38.84 -29.05 33.23
CA ALA A 319 38.94 -28.72 34.66
C ALA A 319 37.83 -29.37 35.51
N ALA A 320 36.60 -29.46 34.97
CA ALA A 320 35.50 -30.13 35.68
C ALA A 320 35.71 -31.64 35.77
N LEU A 321 36.35 -32.27 34.79
CA LEU A 321 36.73 -33.68 34.85
C LEU A 321 37.80 -33.92 35.92
N ILE A 322 38.80 -33.05 36.03
CA ILE A 322 39.84 -33.15 37.04
C ILE A 322 39.21 -32.98 38.45
N ASP A 323 38.35 -31.96 38.63
CA ASP A 323 37.66 -31.74 39.89
C ASP A 323 36.80 -32.93 40.27
N GLY A 324 36.03 -33.49 39.30
CA GLY A 324 35.22 -34.69 39.51
C GLY A 324 36.04 -35.93 39.88
N ALA A 325 37.23 -36.11 39.28
CA ALA A 325 38.13 -37.19 39.61
C ALA A 325 38.71 -37.02 41.04
N LEU A 326 38.98 -35.79 41.47
CA LEU A 326 39.42 -35.50 42.85
C LEU A 326 38.30 -35.75 43.86
N ASP A 327 37.06 -35.35 43.51
CA ASP A 327 35.90 -35.61 44.40
C ASP A 327 35.65 -37.11 44.57
N LEU A 328 35.73 -37.88 43.49
CA LEU A 328 35.63 -39.35 43.56
C LEU A 328 36.71 -39.97 44.47
N ARG A 329 37.95 -39.52 44.38
CA ARG A 329 39.06 -39.97 45.24
C ARG A 329 38.82 -39.57 46.69
N ALA A 330 38.17 -38.45 46.92
CA ALA A 330 37.82 -37.96 48.25
C ALA A 330 36.48 -38.54 48.79
N LEU A 331 35.92 -39.52 48.08
CA LEU A 331 34.60 -40.14 48.39
C LEU A 331 33.48 -39.10 48.45
N ARG A 332 33.55 -38.05 47.63
CA ARG A 332 32.52 -37.02 47.46
C ARG A 332 31.74 -37.27 46.17
N THR A 333 30.48 -36.82 46.13
CA THR A 333 29.68 -36.86 44.91
C THR A 333 30.21 -35.80 43.93
N PRO A 334 30.68 -36.18 42.72
CA PRO A 334 31.21 -35.23 41.74
C PRO A 334 30.08 -34.38 41.15
N ASP A 335 30.42 -33.14 40.73
CA ASP A 335 29.50 -32.26 39.98
C ASP A 335 29.26 -32.89 38.59
N PRO A 336 27.98 -33.17 38.21
CA PRO A 336 27.66 -33.78 36.93
C PRO A 336 27.91 -32.84 35.72
N ARG A 337 28.21 -31.57 35.94
CA ARG A 337 28.45 -30.56 34.88
C ARG A 337 29.87 -30.67 34.34
N ILE A 338 30.16 -31.77 33.65
CA ILE A 338 31.49 -32.08 33.07
C ILE A 338 31.58 -31.73 31.57
N HIS A 339 30.49 -31.31 30.96
CA HIS A 339 30.44 -30.95 29.58
C HIS A 339 30.52 -29.44 29.35
N ARG A 340 30.90 -29.02 28.13
CA ARG A 340 30.79 -27.67 27.62
C ARG A 340 30.28 -27.67 26.18
N ARG A 341 29.57 -26.63 25.81
CA ARG A 341 29.23 -26.42 24.39
C ARG A 341 30.37 -25.69 23.71
N PRO A 342 30.80 -26.16 22.51
CA PRO A 342 31.88 -25.52 21.77
C PRO A 342 31.50 -24.10 21.36
N TRP A 343 32.52 -23.26 21.22
CA TRP A 343 32.35 -21.93 20.68
C TRP A 343 31.94 -22.02 19.22
N ARG A 344 30.77 -21.50 18.89
CA ARG A 344 30.35 -21.32 17.51
C ARG A 344 30.39 -19.83 17.18
N PRO A 345 31.04 -19.42 16.09
CA PRO A 345 31.00 -18.04 15.65
C PRO A 345 29.55 -17.64 15.35
N ALA A 346 29.15 -16.44 15.77
CA ALA A 346 27.85 -15.93 15.37
C ALA A 346 27.84 -15.75 13.84
N PRO A 347 26.73 -16.07 13.17
CA PRO A 347 26.64 -15.87 11.72
C PRO A 347 26.86 -14.40 11.39
N PRO A 348 27.54 -14.08 10.30
CA PRO A 348 27.70 -12.71 9.85
C PRO A 348 26.35 -12.10 9.49
N LEU A 349 26.23 -10.77 9.66
CA LEU A 349 24.99 -10.04 9.40
C LEU A 349 24.96 -9.47 7.99
N ALA A 350 23.83 -9.65 7.30
CA ALA A 350 23.45 -8.90 6.11
C ALA A 350 22.30 -7.94 6.50
N VAL A 351 22.60 -6.64 6.55
CA VAL A 351 21.68 -5.62 7.06
C VAL A 351 21.18 -4.75 5.92
N LEU A 352 19.87 -4.78 5.66
CA LEU A 352 19.21 -3.84 4.75
C LEU A 352 18.71 -2.65 5.57
N LEU A 353 19.25 -1.47 5.30
CA LEU A 353 18.84 -0.20 5.89
C LEU A 353 17.76 0.40 4.99
N LEU A 354 16.52 0.50 5.50
CA LEU A 354 15.37 1.02 4.79
C LEU A 354 15.01 2.39 5.34
N LEU A 355 15.25 3.43 4.54
CA LEU A 355 15.13 4.83 4.93
C LEU A 355 13.78 5.40 4.49
N ASP A 356 12.98 5.88 5.41
CA ASP A 356 11.75 6.59 5.15
C ASP A 356 12.05 8.00 4.60
N ALA A 357 11.62 8.23 3.36
CA ALA A 357 11.76 9.50 2.66
C ALA A 357 10.39 10.15 2.40
N SER A 358 9.43 9.94 3.30
CA SER A 358 8.10 10.56 3.23
C SER A 358 8.13 12.06 3.49
N ALA A 359 7.00 12.74 3.22
CA ALA A 359 6.88 14.19 3.40
C ALA A 359 7.03 14.62 4.86
N SER A 360 6.69 13.76 5.84
CA SER A 360 6.86 14.05 7.27
C SER A 360 8.33 14.22 7.65
N THR A 361 9.22 13.37 7.09
CA THR A 361 10.66 13.45 7.32
C THR A 361 11.32 14.66 6.66
N ALA A 362 10.67 15.26 5.65
CA ALA A 362 11.14 16.48 4.98
C ALA A 362 10.69 17.76 5.67
N ARG A 363 9.62 17.72 6.48
CA ARG A 363 9.13 18.87 7.23
C ARG A 363 9.96 19.07 8.48
N ASP A 364 10.26 20.32 8.79
CA ASP A 364 10.94 20.65 10.05
C ASP A 364 10.03 20.46 11.26
N GLY A 365 10.52 19.81 12.27
CA GLY A 365 9.87 19.74 13.58
C GLY A 365 9.92 21.08 14.32
N GLY A 366 9.17 22.10 13.85
CA GLY A 366 8.71 23.23 14.65
C GLY A 366 9.73 24.03 15.48
N ARG A 367 11.03 23.93 15.27
CA ARG A 367 12.05 24.79 15.91
C ARG A 367 12.56 25.80 14.90
N GLU A 368 12.26 27.07 15.17
CA GLU A 368 12.77 28.20 14.42
C GLU A 368 14.31 28.11 14.24
N GLY A 369 14.77 28.08 12.98
CA GLY A 369 16.18 28.20 12.62
C GLY A 369 16.87 26.97 12.03
N LYS A 370 16.19 25.85 11.80
CA LYS A 370 16.74 24.71 11.07
C LYS A 370 16.13 24.62 9.67
N GLY A 371 16.97 24.41 8.66
CA GLY A 371 16.54 24.41 7.25
C GLY A 371 15.72 23.17 6.87
N GLU A 372 14.83 23.31 5.89
CA GLU A 372 13.96 22.24 5.38
C GLU A 372 14.73 20.94 5.09
N GLY A 373 14.19 19.80 5.57
CA GLY A 373 14.74 18.46 5.35
C GLY A 373 15.97 18.10 6.20
N GLU A 374 16.19 18.76 7.35
CA GLU A 374 17.31 18.42 8.24
C GLU A 374 17.13 17.06 8.90
N LEU A 375 15.88 16.64 9.21
CA LEU A 375 15.58 15.33 9.77
C LEU A 375 15.95 14.22 8.78
N LEU A 376 15.49 14.31 7.53
CA LEU A 376 15.81 13.34 6.49
C LEU A 376 17.33 13.28 6.22
N ALA A 377 18.00 14.44 6.17
CA ALA A 377 19.44 14.50 6.03
C ALA A 377 20.19 13.86 7.23
N SER A 378 19.65 14.01 8.44
CA SER A 378 20.15 13.36 9.65
C SER A 378 19.98 11.84 9.59
N MET A 379 18.82 11.37 9.15
CA MET A 379 18.50 9.95 8.96
C MET A 379 19.39 9.35 7.86
N GLN A 380 19.54 10.02 6.72
CA GLN A 380 20.42 9.61 5.63
C GLN A 380 21.88 9.49 6.08
N ARG A 381 22.37 10.47 6.83
CA ARG A 381 23.73 10.46 7.41
C ARG A 381 23.91 9.31 8.39
N SER A 382 22.88 9.03 9.19
CA SER A 382 22.87 7.93 10.16
C SER A 382 22.93 6.57 9.46
N ALA A 383 22.12 6.37 8.40
CA ALA A 383 22.11 5.16 7.59
C ALA A 383 23.47 4.93 6.89
N ALA A 384 24.05 5.97 6.30
CA ALA A 384 25.38 5.92 5.69
C ALA A 384 26.47 5.54 6.70
N THR A 385 26.45 6.15 7.88
CA THR A 385 27.37 5.85 8.98
C THR A 385 27.25 4.40 9.45
N ALA A 386 26.03 3.91 9.60
CA ALA A 386 25.75 2.52 9.98
C ALA A 386 26.27 1.54 8.90
N SER A 387 26.01 1.83 7.63
CA SER A 387 26.49 1.01 6.51
C SER A 387 28.02 0.89 6.48
N LEU A 388 28.74 2.02 6.63
CA LEU A 388 30.21 2.03 6.69
C LEU A 388 30.75 1.24 7.89
N ALA A 389 30.13 1.40 9.07
CA ALA A 389 30.56 0.68 10.27
C ALA A 389 30.34 -0.84 10.16
N LEU A 390 29.23 -1.27 9.57
CA LEU A 390 28.95 -2.67 9.30
C LEU A 390 29.96 -3.28 8.33
N GLN A 391 30.25 -2.61 7.23
CA GLN A 391 31.28 -3.04 6.26
C GLN A 391 32.66 -3.16 6.90
N ARG A 392 33.06 -2.20 7.74
CA ARG A 392 34.32 -2.26 8.47
C ARG A 392 34.46 -3.48 9.37
N LEU A 393 33.36 -3.99 9.88
CA LEU A 393 33.31 -5.19 10.71
C LEU A 393 33.15 -6.50 9.93
N GLY A 394 33.18 -6.44 8.60
CA GLY A 394 33.00 -7.60 7.74
C GLY A 394 31.56 -8.04 7.59
N HIS A 395 30.59 -7.20 7.95
CA HIS A 395 29.18 -7.43 7.68
C HIS A 395 28.77 -6.82 6.32
N ARG A 396 27.73 -7.37 5.70
CA ARG A 396 27.18 -6.83 4.45
C ARG A 396 26.06 -5.83 4.76
N SER A 397 25.97 -4.79 3.95
CA SER A 397 24.92 -3.80 4.10
C SER A 397 24.42 -3.29 2.76
N ALA A 398 23.10 -3.14 2.62
CA ALA A 398 22.45 -2.43 1.53
C ALA A 398 21.66 -1.24 2.08
N LEU A 399 21.49 -0.19 1.28
CA LEU A 399 20.79 1.03 1.67
C LEU A 399 19.74 1.37 0.61
N TRP A 400 18.49 1.44 1.02
CA TRP A 400 17.34 1.78 0.20
C TRP A 400 16.54 2.89 0.85
N ALA A 401 15.98 3.77 0.06
CA ALA A 401 14.96 4.71 0.54
C ALA A 401 13.59 4.26 0.06
N PHE A 402 12.52 4.76 0.70
CA PHE A 402 11.16 4.53 0.22
C PHE A 402 10.26 5.72 0.53
N SER A 403 9.29 5.93 -0.35
CA SER A 403 8.14 6.81 -0.16
C SER A 403 6.96 6.28 -0.96
N SER A 404 5.73 6.69 -0.64
CA SER A 404 4.55 6.23 -1.37
C SER A 404 3.63 7.36 -1.79
N GLN A 405 2.94 7.17 -2.92
CA GLN A 405 1.87 8.02 -3.41
C GLN A 405 0.64 7.14 -3.65
N GLY A 406 0.07 6.62 -2.55
CA GLY A 406 -0.93 5.57 -2.60
C GLY A 406 -0.34 4.21 -2.96
N ARG A 407 -1.23 3.22 -3.11
CA ARG A 407 -0.86 1.82 -3.40
C ARG A 407 -0.23 1.62 -4.78
N HIS A 408 -0.52 2.49 -5.73
CA HIS A 408 -0.09 2.33 -7.13
C HIS A 408 1.33 2.80 -7.38
N ARG A 409 1.91 3.57 -6.46
CA ARG A 409 3.28 4.06 -6.60
C ARG A 409 4.00 4.09 -5.26
N ILE A 410 4.88 3.13 -5.09
CA ILE A 410 5.82 3.08 -3.97
C ILE A 410 7.21 3.17 -4.58
N ASP A 411 7.82 4.34 -4.47
CA ASP A 411 9.17 4.58 -4.98
C ASP A 411 10.18 4.03 -3.99
N MET A 412 11.05 3.13 -4.45
CA MET A 412 12.12 2.52 -3.65
C MET A 412 13.47 2.60 -4.34
N PRO A 413 14.10 3.80 -4.39
CA PRO A 413 15.42 3.93 -5.00
C PRO A 413 16.49 3.21 -4.21
N CYS A 414 17.39 2.50 -4.93
CA CYS A 414 18.58 1.90 -4.37
C CYS A 414 19.66 2.97 -4.17
N LEU A 415 20.08 3.18 -2.94
CA LEU A 415 21.17 4.11 -2.62
C LEU A 415 22.53 3.42 -2.54
N LYS A 416 22.54 2.12 -2.25
CA LYS A 416 23.75 1.29 -2.19
C LYS A 416 23.37 -0.20 -2.24
N HIS A 417 23.96 -0.93 -3.15
CA HIS A 417 23.82 -2.40 -3.20
C HIS A 417 24.69 -3.11 -2.14
N TRP A 418 24.42 -4.41 -1.93
CA TRP A 418 25.01 -5.21 -0.86
C TRP A 418 26.54 -5.19 -0.81
N ASP A 419 27.19 -5.35 -1.95
CA ASP A 419 28.66 -5.54 -2.05
C ASP A 419 29.41 -4.28 -2.50
N GLU A 420 28.69 -3.19 -2.70
CA GLU A 420 29.26 -1.93 -3.11
C GLU A 420 29.87 -1.16 -1.94
N HIS A 421 30.90 -0.37 -2.22
CA HIS A 421 31.29 0.69 -1.32
C HIS A 421 30.21 1.78 -1.31
N LEU A 422 30.07 2.47 -0.17
CA LEU A 422 29.10 3.55 -0.07
C LEU A 422 29.44 4.64 -1.11
N PRO A 423 28.57 4.90 -2.10
CA PRO A 423 28.80 5.94 -3.09
C PRO A 423 28.68 7.33 -2.47
N ALA A 424 29.04 8.35 -3.21
CA ALA A 424 28.77 9.74 -2.84
C ALA A 424 27.27 10.01 -2.98
N LEU A 425 26.53 9.87 -1.90
CA LEU A 425 25.08 10.04 -1.90
C LEU A 425 24.71 11.51 -2.03
N SER A 426 23.80 11.80 -2.95
CA SER A 426 23.13 13.10 -3.04
C SER A 426 22.09 13.26 -1.95
N ARG A 427 21.73 14.50 -1.62
CA ARG A 427 20.69 14.78 -0.63
C ARG A 427 19.35 14.25 -1.14
N LEU A 428 18.72 13.41 -0.35
CA LEU A 428 17.37 12.92 -0.64
C LEU A 428 16.35 14.05 -0.49
N ARG A 429 15.35 14.03 -1.34
CA ARG A 429 14.15 14.87 -1.21
C ARG A 429 13.05 14.01 -0.64
N GLY A 430 12.46 14.45 0.46
CA GLY A 430 11.30 13.77 1.03
C GLY A 430 10.02 14.19 0.33
N GLY A 431 9.11 13.24 0.20
CA GLY A 431 7.80 13.47 -0.43
C GLY A 431 6.88 12.27 -0.30
N GLY A 432 5.59 12.48 -0.53
CA GLY A 432 4.61 11.40 -0.43
C GLY A 432 4.33 10.95 1.01
N SER A 433 3.97 9.70 1.15
CA SER A 433 3.48 9.03 2.37
C SER A 433 4.33 7.83 2.76
N THR A 434 3.93 7.11 3.82
CA THR A 434 4.69 6.01 4.44
C THR A 434 3.90 4.70 4.41
N ARG A 435 3.83 4.00 3.25
CA ARG A 435 3.23 2.65 3.15
C ARG A 435 4.27 1.58 3.53
N LEU A 436 4.60 1.56 4.81
CA LEU A 436 5.72 0.77 5.34
C LEU A 436 5.55 -0.75 5.16
N GLY A 437 4.32 -1.30 5.20
CA GLY A 437 4.08 -2.73 5.04
C GLY A 437 4.51 -3.25 3.66
N ALA A 438 4.17 -2.54 2.59
CA ALA A 438 4.56 -2.89 1.23
C ALA A 438 6.07 -2.71 0.99
N ALA A 439 6.64 -1.60 1.49
CA ALA A 439 8.09 -1.36 1.44
C ALA A 439 8.87 -2.46 2.19
N LEU A 440 8.37 -2.91 3.33
CA LEU A 440 8.96 -4.01 4.09
C LEU A 440 8.91 -5.34 3.33
N ARG A 441 7.79 -5.68 2.67
CA ARG A 441 7.71 -6.90 1.84
C ARG A 441 8.71 -6.87 0.70
N HIS A 442 8.88 -5.71 0.07
CA HIS A 442 9.89 -5.57 -0.98
C HIS A 442 11.31 -5.70 -0.42
N ALA A 443 11.61 -5.09 0.73
CA ALA A 443 12.91 -5.25 1.40
C ALA A 443 13.19 -6.72 1.79
N VAL A 444 12.17 -7.46 2.23
CA VAL A 444 12.27 -8.91 2.50
C VAL A 444 12.57 -9.67 1.21
N HIS A 445 11.89 -9.36 0.11
CA HIS A 445 12.14 -9.96 -1.19
C HIS A 445 13.59 -9.76 -1.66
N LEU A 446 14.14 -8.55 -1.50
CA LEU A 446 15.56 -8.26 -1.78
C LEU A 446 16.51 -9.08 -0.88
N CYS A 447 16.16 -9.25 0.40
CA CYS A 447 16.90 -10.11 1.32
C CYS A 447 16.86 -11.59 0.90
N GLU A 448 15.75 -12.07 0.36
CA GLU A 448 15.62 -13.43 -0.15
C GLU A 448 16.41 -13.66 -1.43
N GLN A 449 16.43 -12.67 -2.33
CA GLN A 449 17.28 -12.73 -3.53
C GLN A 449 18.76 -12.84 -3.14
N ASP A 450 19.20 -12.02 -2.18
CA ASP A 450 20.56 -12.11 -1.62
C ASP A 450 20.82 -13.46 -0.92
N ALA A 451 19.81 -14.02 -0.24
CA ALA A 451 19.92 -15.30 0.45
C ALA A 451 20.31 -16.46 -0.46
N ARG A 452 19.84 -16.45 -1.69
CA ARG A 452 20.13 -17.48 -2.70
C ARG A 452 21.59 -17.45 -3.12
N GLN A 453 22.20 -16.27 -3.14
CA GLN A 453 23.60 -16.06 -3.53
C GLN A 453 24.56 -16.22 -2.35
N HIS A 454 24.12 -15.83 -1.15
CA HIS A 454 24.95 -15.78 0.05
C HIS A 454 24.25 -16.51 1.22
N PRO A 455 24.20 -17.84 1.20
CA PRO A 455 23.61 -18.62 2.30
C PRO A 455 24.44 -18.47 3.59
N GLY A 456 23.82 -18.64 4.74
CA GLY A 456 24.49 -18.62 6.06
C GLY A 456 24.65 -17.25 6.70
N TRP A 457 24.25 -16.17 6.04
CA TRP A 457 24.19 -14.81 6.63
C TRP A 457 22.86 -14.60 7.36
N GLN A 458 22.91 -14.03 8.54
CA GLN A 458 21.69 -13.62 9.26
C GLN A 458 21.18 -12.29 8.70
N ARG A 459 19.95 -12.26 8.24
CA ARG A 459 19.35 -11.09 7.58
C ARG A 459 18.55 -10.25 8.54
N VAL A 460 18.78 -8.94 8.46
CA VAL A 460 18.10 -7.95 9.29
C VAL A 460 17.68 -6.78 8.40
N VAL A 461 16.40 -6.41 8.44
CA VAL A 461 15.92 -5.14 7.90
C VAL A 461 15.83 -4.14 9.05
N VAL A 462 16.51 -3.02 8.93
CA VAL A 462 16.44 -1.91 9.88
C VAL A 462 15.74 -0.74 9.21
N VAL A 463 14.54 -0.44 9.66
CA VAL A 463 13.76 0.72 9.18
C VAL A 463 14.19 1.96 9.96
N LEU A 464 14.50 3.04 9.24
CA LEU A 464 14.74 4.36 9.79
C LEU A 464 13.55 5.25 9.40
N THR A 465 12.78 5.72 10.36
CA THR A 465 11.53 6.47 10.14
C THR A 465 11.35 7.53 11.22
N ASP A 466 10.43 8.47 11.02
CA ASP A 466 10.01 9.46 12.00
C ASP A 466 8.71 9.04 12.73
N GLY A 467 8.06 7.95 12.34
CA GLY A 467 6.86 7.56 13.04
C GLY A 467 5.92 6.58 12.36
N GLU A 468 4.65 6.92 12.35
CA GLU A 468 3.55 6.02 12.02
C GLU A 468 3.37 5.82 10.52
N PRO A 469 3.01 4.59 10.08
CA PRO A 469 2.58 4.37 8.71
C PRO A 469 1.34 5.20 8.38
N HIS A 470 1.43 5.95 7.29
CA HIS A 470 0.35 6.78 6.78
C HIS A 470 0.38 6.78 5.25
N ASP A 471 -0.79 6.70 4.61
CA ASP A 471 -0.86 6.89 3.16
C ASP A 471 -2.12 7.65 2.76
N ILE A 472 -2.04 8.33 1.61
CA ILE A 472 -3.10 9.22 1.12
C ILE A 472 -4.38 8.47 0.72
N ASP A 473 -4.27 7.19 0.38
CA ASP A 473 -5.39 6.34 -0.03
C ASP A 473 -5.93 5.45 1.11
N VAL A 474 -5.39 5.58 2.33
CA VAL A 474 -5.82 4.83 3.51
C VAL A 474 -6.14 5.78 4.66
N HIS A 475 -7.38 5.74 5.12
CA HIS A 475 -7.89 6.63 6.19
C HIS A 475 -8.06 5.93 7.53
N ASP A 476 -8.05 4.61 7.53
CA ASP A 476 -8.07 3.82 8.75
C ASP A 476 -6.65 3.61 9.26
N PRO A 477 -6.22 4.28 10.35
CA PRO A 477 -4.88 4.12 10.89
C PRO A 477 -4.57 2.68 11.28
N ALA A 478 -5.61 1.89 11.63
CA ALA A 478 -5.45 0.49 11.99
C ALA A 478 -5.09 -0.38 10.77
N TYR A 479 -5.48 0.02 9.56
CA TYR A 479 -5.25 -0.74 8.34
C TYR A 479 -3.76 -0.92 8.04
N LEU A 480 -3.02 0.18 7.91
CA LEU A 480 -1.58 0.13 7.62
C LEU A 480 -0.77 -0.50 8.75
N ASN A 481 -1.19 -0.30 10.00
CA ASN A 481 -0.56 -0.92 11.16
C ASN A 481 -0.79 -2.44 11.19
N ALA A 482 -1.99 -2.90 10.85
CA ALA A 482 -2.31 -4.33 10.74
C ALA A 482 -1.54 -4.99 9.58
N ASP A 483 -1.44 -4.29 8.43
CA ASP A 483 -0.64 -4.75 7.30
C ASP A 483 0.85 -4.81 7.63
N LEU A 484 1.41 -3.79 8.29
CA LEU A 484 2.79 -3.80 8.76
C LEU A 484 3.05 -4.95 9.75
N GLN A 485 2.12 -5.19 10.69
CA GLN A 485 2.23 -6.31 11.62
C GLN A 485 2.26 -7.65 10.89
N ARG A 486 1.45 -7.77 9.84
CA ARG A 486 1.41 -8.97 9.00
C ARG A 486 2.71 -9.14 8.21
N ALA A 487 3.19 -8.06 7.56
CA ALA A 487 4.47 -8.05 6.83
C ALA A 487 5.66 -8.41 7.75
N ALA A 488 5.66 -7.93 8.99
CA ALA A 488 6.71 -8.29 9.95
C ALA A 488 6.66 -9.77 10.40
N ARG A 489 5.47 -10.38 10.44
CA ARG A 489 5.34 -11.83 10.69
C ARG A 489 5.82 -12.65 9.50
N GLU A 490 5.49 -12.21 8.28
CA GLU A 490 5.98 -12.81 7.03
C GLU A 490 7.51 -12.75 6.97
N ALA A 491 8.11 -11.59 7.24
CA ALA A 491 9.56 -11.43 7.31
C ALA A 491 10.21 -12.48 8.24
N ARG A 492 9.64 -12.70 9.44
CA ARG A 492 10.13 -13.71 10.39
C ARG A 492 10.01 -15.12 9.85
N SER A 493 8.93 -15.46 9.15
CA SER A 493 8.78 -16.80 8.54
C SER A 493 9.80 -17.05 7.43
N HIS A 494 10.30 -15.98 6.80
CA HIS A 494 11.39 -16.00 5.82
C HIS A 494 12.79 -15.87 6.45
N GLY A 495 12.90 -15.92 7.79
CA GLY A 495 14.17 -15.82 8.49
C GLY A 495 14.79 -14.42 8.49
N VAL A 496 14.01 -13.39 8.20
CA VAL A 496 14.45 -11.98 8.19
C VAL A 496 13.98 -11.30 9.47
N ALA A 497 14.93 -10.77 10.26
CA ALA A 497 14.61 -9.99 11.45
C ALA A 497 14.26 -8.54 11.06
N VAL A 498 13.16 -8.00 11.59
CA VAL A 498 12.74 -6.62 11.36
C VAL A 498 13.01 -5.79 12.60
N ARG A 499 13.64 -4.64 12.42
CA ARG A 499 13.99 -3.68 13.47
C ARG A 499 13.62 -2.26 13.01
N ALA A 500 13.36 -1.35 13.96
CA ALA A 500 13.09 0.05 13.63
C ALA A 500 13.84 1.03 14.55
N LEU A 501 14.33 2.10 13.96
CA LEU A 501 14.87 3.28 14.61
C LEU A 501 13.95 4.45 14.33
N VAL A 502 13.29 4.97 15.36
CA VAL A 502 12.39 6.12 15.24
C VAL A 502 13.15 7.38 15.66
N PHE A 503 13.30 8.29 14.72
CA PHE A 503 14.01 9.56 14.90
C PHE A 503 13.11 10.61 15.52
N GLN A 504 13.67 11.48 16.37
CA GLN A 504 12.93 12.61 16.93
C GLN A 504 12.62 13.66 15.84
N PRO A 505 11.40 14.26 15.84
CA PRO A 505 10.42 14.26 16.94
C PRO A 505 9.41 13.10 16.95
N GLY A 506 9.58 12.06 16.15
CA GLY A 506 8.63 10.97 15.98
C GLY A 506 8.31 10.15 17.24
N ASP A 507 7.12 9.53 17.26
CA ASP A 507 6.65 8.66 18.34
C ASP A 507 6.82 7.18 17.97
N ALA A 508 7.44 6.41 18.86
CA ALA A 508 7.73 5.00 18.65
C ALA A 508 6.60 4.04 19.09
N ARG A 509 5.58 4.53 19.82
CA ARG A 509 4.59 3.68 20.51
C ARG A 509 3.84 2.75 19.55
N THR A 510 3.39 3.26 18.42
CA THR A 510 2.64 2.48 17.42
C THR A 510 3.52 1.40 16.80
N LEU A 511 4.77 1.74 16.46
CA LEU A 511 5.73 0.76 15.93
C LEU A 511 6.14 -0.27 17.00
N GLU A 512 6.29 0.13 18.27
CA GLU A 512 6.53 -0.78 19.38
C GLU A 512 5.39 -1.78 19.59
N ALA A 513 4.14 -1.32 19.48
CA ALA A 513 2.97 -2.19 19.55
C ALA A 513 2.92 -3.18 18.37
N THR A 514 3.34 -2.74 17.19
CA THR A 514 3.28 -3.49 15.92
C THR A 514 4.44 -4.49 15.78
N LEU A 515 5.67 -4.04 16.01
CA LEU A 515 6.90 -4.84 15.82
C LEU A 515 7.39 -5.51 17.11
N GLY A 516 6.95 -5.03 18.26
CA GLY A 516 7.40 -5.45 19.59
C GLY A 516 8.47 -4.53 20.17
N ARG A 517 8.36 -4.20 21.47
CA ARG A 517 9.23 -3.23 22.19
C ARG A 517 10.74 -3.50 22.03
N GLY A 518 11.16 -4.75 22.00
CA GLY A 518 12.57 -5.12 21.82
C GLY A 518 13.12 -4.86 20.42
N ASN A 519 12.24 -4.63 19.43
CA ASN A 519 12.57 -4.47 18.02
C ASN A 519 12.56 -3.01 17.56
N VAL A 520 12.15 -2.09 18.44
CA VAL A 520 12.04 -0.66 18.13
C VAL A 520 12.84 0.16 19.12
N LYS A 521 13.51 1.20 18.66
CA LYS A 521 14.17 2.22 19.49
C LYS A 521 13.67 3.59 19.10
N GLY A 522 13.00 4.26 20.03
CA GLY A 522 12.53 5.63 19.89
C GLY A 522 13.55 6.66 20.35
N GLY A 523 13.33 7.93 19.98
CA GLY A 523 14.19 9.04 20.37
C GLY A 523 15.56 9.00 19.74
N THR A 524 15.72 8.37 18.56
CA THR A 524 16.98 8.25 17.86
C THR A 524 17.43 9.61 17.32
N THR A 525 18.70 9.88 17.43
CA THR A 525 19.40 11.02 16.87
C THR A 525 20.73 10.57 16.29
N THR A 526 21.39 11.38 15.48
CA THR A 526 22.74 11.06 14.99
C THR A 526 23.74 10.82 16.12
N ALA A 527 23.58 11.49 17.27
CA ALA A 527 24.47 11.36 18.41
C ALA A 527 24.32 10.03 19.16
N ASN A 528 23.07 9.55 19.35
CA ASN A 528 22.82 8.29 20.08
C ASN A 528 22.72 7.06 19.15
N LEU A 529 22.73 7.23 17.83
CA LEU A 529 22.69 6.15 16.84
C LEU A 529 23.61 4.97 17.16
N PRO A 530 24.92 5.19 17.53
CA PRO A 530 25.82 4.07 17.83
C PRO A 530 25.31 3.16 18.94
N ARG A 531 24.62 3.73 19.93
CA ARG A 531 24.04 2.99 21.06
C ARG A 531 22.79 2.24 20.63
N GLU A 532 21.86 2.93 19.96
CA GLU A 532 20.56 2.38 19.62
C GLU A 532 20.66 1.28 18.55
N LEU A 533 21.46 1.49 17.51
CA LEU A 533 21.73 0.47 16.49
C LEU A 533 22.37 -0.78 17.10
N THR A 534 23.37 -0.58 17.98
CA THR A 534 24.05 -1.66 18.69
C THR A 534 23.08 -2.48 19.51
N SER A 535 22.20 -1.81 20.29
CA SER A 535 21.18 -2.46 21.10
C SER A 535 20.20 -3.28 20.27
N LEU A 536 19.77 -2.79 19.09
CA LEU A 536 18.88 -3.51 18.19
C LEU A 536 19.51 -4.74 17.55
N LEU A 537 20.78 -4.63 17.11
CA LEU A 537 21.48 -5.73 16.44
C LEU A 537 21.89 -6.83 17.44
N ALA A 538 22.16 -6.46 18.71
CA ALA A 538 22.45 -7.43 19.77
C ALA A 538 21.27 -8.38 20.05
N THR A 539 20.05 -7.86 20.05
CA THR A 539 18.84 -8.66 20.28
C THR A 539 18.54 -9.64 19.14
N SER A 540 19.04 -9.38 17.91
CA SER A 540 18.84 -10.32 16.81
C SER A 540 19.70 -11.57 16.92
N GLN A 541 20.85 -11.50 17.60
CA GLN A 541 21.72 -12.65 17.85
C GLN A 541 21.21 -13.54 19.00
N ALA A 542 20.36 -12.99 19.89
CA ALA A 542 19.80 -13.74 21.02
C ALA A 542 18.57 -14.58 20.67
N SER A 543 17.86 -14.26 19.59
CA SER A 543 16.59 -14.90 19.21
C SER A 543 16.71 -16.14 18.32
N THR A 544 17.93 -16.54 17.94
CA THR A 544 18.24 -17.73 17.13
C THR A 544 18.81 -18.90 17.94
N GLY A 545 18.61 -18.89 19.26
CA GLY A 545 19.08 -19.90 20.20
C GLY A 545 18.00 -20.78 20.76
#